data_44f207f6702da116e49f2ec1144e270d
#
_entry.id   44f207f6702da116e49f2ec1144e270d
#
_cell.length_a   1.000
_cell.length_b   1.000
_cell.length_c   1.000
_cell.angle_alpha   90.00
_cell.angle_beta   90.00
_cell.angle_gamma   90.00
#
_symmetry.space_group_name_H-M   'P 1'
#
loop_
_entity.id
_entity.type
_entity.pdbx_description
1 polymer ?
#
loop_
_entity_poly.entity_id
_entity_poly.type
_entity_poly.pdbx_seq_one_letter_code
_entity_poly.pdbx_strand_id
1 'polypeptide(L)'
;MNTDTIDVDVIVDARDCIMGRVASQVAERAMDGETIAVVNAERAVITGREDDVVEKYQKRRDIGSDRGPAYPKRPDGIFKRAIRGMLPYKEQQGREAFENVRVYVGNPYDDEGEVLEDTSLDRLSNIRFVELDELAASLGAKVTW
;
A
#
# COMPACT_ATOMS: atom_id res chain seq x y z
N MET A 1 12.21 18.89 0.23
CA MET A 1 12.23 18.18 -1.07
C MET A 1 12.60 16.72 -0.87
N ASN A 2 11.83 15.85 -1.44
CA ASN A 2 12.09 14.41 -1.34
C ASN A 2 13.10 14.02 -2.42
N THR A 3 14.26 13.53 -2.01
CA THR A 3 15.32 13.11 -2.94
C THR A 3 15.19 11.65 -3.37
N ASP A 4 14.19 10.94 -2.82
CA ASP A 4 14.02 9.50 -3.07
C ASP A 4 13.09 9.19 -4.24
N THR A 5 12.58 10.22 -4.92
CA THR A 5 11.73 10.01 -6.09
C THR A 5 12.55 9.52 -7.27
N ILE A 6 12.00 8.52 -7.96
CA ILE A 6 12.61 7.99 -9.18
C ILE A 6 11.65 8.22 -10.34
N ASP A 7 12.18 8.18 -11.55
CA ASP A 7 11.35 8.24 -12.74
C ASP A 7 10.56 6.93 -12.85
N VAL A 8 9.26 7.06 -13.02
CA VAL A 8 8.36 5.90 -13.11
C VAL A 8 7.49 6.01 -14.35
N ASP A 9 7.01 4.86 -14.82
CA ASP A 9 6.12 4.82 -15.98
C ASP A 9 4.72 5.33 -15.62
N VAL A 10 4.28 5.10 -14.38
CA VAL A 10 2.95 5.52 -13.97
C VAL A 10 2.96 5.90 -12.48
N ILE A 11 2.18 6.92 -12.16
CA ILE A 11 1.93 7.35 -10.78
C ILE A 11 0.47 7.01 -10.48
N VAL A 12 0.26 6.19 -9.46
CA VAL A 12 -1.08 5.75 -9.04
C VAL A 12 -1.47 6.48 -7.77
N ASP A 13 -2.60 7.16 -7.80
CA ASP A 13 -3.15 7.83 -6.62
C ASP A 13 -4.04 6.84 -5.87
N ALA A 14 -3.63 6.50 -4.65
CA ALA A 14 -4.36 5.55 -3.80
C ALA A 14 -5.37 6.22 -2.87
N ARG A 15 -5.50 7.54 -2.94
CA ARG A 15 -6.42 8.29 -2.09
C ARG A 15 -7.85 7.80 -2.26
N ASP A 16 -8.49 7.46 -1.15
CA ASP A 16 -9.87 6.96 -1.11
C ASP A 16 -10.08 5.69 -1.94
N CYS A 17 -9.03 4.92 -2.15
CA CYS A 17 -9.06 3.68 -2.90
C CYS A 17 -8.87 2.48 -1.99
N ILE A 18 -9.46 1.36 -2.36
CA ILE A 18 -9.35 0.11 -1.60
C ILE A 18 -7.96 -0.49 -1.84
N MET A 19 -7.15 -0.59 -0.78
CA MET A 19 -5.76 -1.01 -0.86
C MET A 19 -5.58 -2.31 -1.65
N GLY A 20 -6.36 -3.34 -1.34
CA GLY A 20 -6.21 -4.64 -1.99
C GLY A 20 -6.44 -4.59 -3.49
N ARG A 21 -7.40 -3.78 -3.93
CA ARG A 21 -7.70 -3.64 -5.36
C ARG A 21 -6.60 -2.89 -6.09
N VAL A 22 -6.09 -1.82 -5.48
CA VAL A 22 -4.95 -1.09 -6.06
C VAL A 22 -3.74 -2.01 -6.11
N ALA A 23 -3.46 -2.70 -5.01
CA ALA A 23 -2.28 -3.58 -4.92
C ALA A 23 -2.30 -4.67 -5.99
N SER A 24 -3.46 -5.28 -6.26
CA SER A 24 -3.55 -6.34 -7.27
C SER A 24 -3.24 -5.82 -8.68
N GLN A 25 -3.76 -4.64 -9.02
CA GLN A 25 -3.50 -4.05 -10.34
C GLN A 25 -2.04 -3.60 -10.48
N VAL A 26 -1.49 -3.02 -9.39
CA VAL A 26 -0.08 -2.61 -9.39
C VAL A 26 0.84 -3.81 -9.53
N ALA A 27 0.55 -4.90 -8.83
CA ALA A 27 1.35 -6.12 -8.92
C ALA A 27 1.34 -6.67 -10.35
N GLU A 28 0.18 -6.71 -10.99
CA GLU A 28 0.04 -7.18 -12.36
C GLU A 28 0.86 -6.34 -13.33
N ARG A 29 0.77 -5.01 -13.22
CA ARG A 29 1.51 -4.10 -14.10
C ARG A 29 3.01 -4.17 -13.85
N ALA A 30 3.43 -4.37 -12.61
CA ALA A 30 4.84 -4.53 -12.27
C ALA A 30 5.42 -5.82 -12.87
N MET A 31 4.62 -6.89 -12.90
CA MET A 31 5.03 -8.13 -13.55
C MET A 31 5.17 -7.97 -15.07
N ASP A 32 4.45 -7.03 -15.66
CA ASP A 32 4.57 -6.69 -17.07
C ASP A 32 5.76 -5.77 -17.35
N GLY A 33 6.52 -5.40 -16.34
CA GLY A 33 7.73 -4.61 -16.51
C GLY A 33 7.59 -3.11 -16.27
N GLU A 34 6.42 -2.63 -15.89
CA GLU A 34 6.23 -1.21 -15.60
C GLU A 34 6.83 -0.83 -14.26
N THR A 35 7.38 0.39 -14.19
CA THR A 35 7.78 1.00 -12.92
C THR A 35 6.64 1.88 -12.43
N ILE A 36 6.27 1.71 -11.16
CA ILE A 36 5.05 2.29 -10.61
C ILE A 36 5.33 2.96 -9.28
N ALA A 37 4.84 4.19 -9.14
CA ALA A 37 4.82 4.88 -7.85
C ALA A 37 3.38 4.95 -7.36
N VAL A 38 3.13 4.45 -6.16
CA VAL A 38 1.83 4.59 -5.49
C VAL A 38 1.97 5.74 -4.50
N VAL A 39 1.12 6.75 -4.65
CA VAL A 39 1.17 7.94 -3.80
C VAL A 39 -0.08 8.02 -2.93
N ASN A 40 -0.01 8.81 -1.86
CA ASN A 40 -1.10 9.00 -0.89
C ASN A 40 -1.52 7.67 -0.23
N ALA A 41 -0.55 6.81 0.06
CA ALA A 41 -0.82 5.49 0.66
C ALA A 41 -1.55 5.60 2.00
N GLU A 42 -1.30 6.65 2.78
CA GLU A 42 -1.97 6.85 4.07
C GLU A 42 -3.47 7.10 3.91
N ARG A 43 -3.91 7.50 2.74
CA ARG A 43 -5.33 7.75 2.44
C ARG A 43 -6.02 6.57 1.76
N ALA A 44 -5.31 5.49 1.53
CA ALA A 44 -5.92 4.25 1.06
C ALA A 44 -6.71 3.61 2.19
N VAL A 45 -7.66 2.76 1.86
CA VAL A 45 -8.55 2.17 2.86
C VAL A 45 -8.56 0.66 2.78
N ILE A 46 -8.89 0.05 3.91
CA ILE A 46 -9.14 -1.39 4.03
C ILE A 46 -10.62 -1.52 4.42
N THR A 47 -11.37 -2.28 3.65
CA THR A 47 -12.79 -2.50 3.95
C THR A 47 -12.94 -3.46 5.11
N GLY A 48 -13.96 -3.22 5.95
CA GLY A 48 -14.25 -4.03 7.11
C GLY A 48 -14.49 -3.16 8.34
N ARG A 49 -14.83 -3.81 9.44
CA ARG A 49 -15.02 -3.11 10.72
C ARG A 49 -13.67 -2.76 11.29
N GLU A 50 -13.56 -1.56 11.84
CA GLU A 50 -12.28 -1.07 12.39
C GLU A 50 -11.68 -2.05 13.40
N ASP A 51 -12.48 -2.54 14.34
CA ASP A 51 -11.99 -3.48 15.36
C ASP A 51 -11.40 -4.73 14.75
N ASP A 52 -12.06 -5.29 13.74
CA ASP A 52 -11.62 -6.53 13.09
C ASP A 52 -10.32 -6.30 12.30
N VAL A 53 -10.24 -5.18 11.60
CA VAL A 53 -9.06 -4.83 10.81
C VAL A 53 -7.85 -4.58 11.72
N VAL A 54 -8.04 -3.79 12.78
CA VAL A 54 -6.96 -3.48 13.72
C VAL A 54 -6.46 -4.77 14.39
N GLU A 55 -7.38 -5.62 14.84
CA GLU A 55 -7.02 -6.89 15.48
C GLU A 55 -6.21 -7.79 14.54
N LYS A 56 -6.61 -7.88 13.27
CA LYS A 56 -5.91 -8.69 12.28
C LYS A 56 -4.46 -8.23 12.11
N TYR A 57 -4.25 -6.92 11.98
CA TYR A 57 -2.89 -6.39 11.79
C TYR A 57 -2.08 -6.42 13.07
N GLN A 58 -2.71 -6.24 14.23
CA GLN A 58 -2.02 -6.39 15.51
C GLN A 58 -1.52 -7.82 15.69
N LYS A 59 -2.32 -8.81 15.33
CA LYS A 59 -1.91 -10.22 15.36
C LYS A 59 -0.69 -10.47 14.47
N ARG A 60 -0.68 -9.92 13.28
CA ARG A 60 0.45 -10.07 12.36
C ARG A 60 1.74 -9.51 12.95
N ARG A 61 1.63 -8.41 13.70
CA ARG A 61 2.78 -7.82 14.38
C ARG A 61 3.22 -8.67 15.57
N ASP A 62 2.27 -9.19 16.34
CA ASP A 62 2.55 -9.98 17.55
C ASP A 62 3.24 -11.31 17.21
N ILE A 63 2.88 -11.92 16.09
CA ILE A 63 3.53 -13.12 15.62
C ILE A 63 5.01 -12.86 15.33
N GLY A 64 5.29 -11.74 14.69
CA GLY A 64 6.65 -11.32 14.40
C GLY A 64 7.44 -12.31 13.57
N SER A 65 8.75 -12.20 13.66
CA SER A 65 9.68 -13.10 12.99
C SER A 65 10.92 -13.25 13.87
N ASP A 66 11.42 -14.47 14.00
CA ASP A 66 12.62 -14.73 14.81
C ASP A 66 13.88 -14.09 14.21
N ARG A 67 13.88 -13.83 12.92
CA ARG A 67 15.07 -13.38 12.19
C ARG A 67 14.85 -12.16 11.32
N GLY A 68 13.69 -11.55 11.37
CA GLY A 68 13.37 -10.43 10.54
C GLY A 68 12.61 -9.36 11.27
N PRO A 69 12.37 -8.23 10.60
CA PRO A 69 11.57 -7.17 11.19
C PRO A 69 10.13 -7.63 11.38
N ALA A 70 9.46 -7.04 12.36
CA ALA A 70 8.03 -7.25 12.57
C ALA A 70 7.24 -6.75 11.36
N TYR A 71 5.97 -7.17 11.26
CA TYR A 71 5.09 -6.68 10.22
C TYR A 71 5.05 -5.13 10.27
N PRO A 72 5.10 -4.46 9.11
CA PRO A 72 5.18 -2.99 9.10
C PRO A 72 3.96 -2.34 9.72
N LYS A 73 4.18 -1.18 10.35
CA LYS A 73 3.12 -0.39 10.97
C LYS A 73 2.87 0.95 10.28
N ARG A 74 3.77 1.40 9.41
CA ARG A 74 3.57 2.62 8.63
C ARG A 74 2.66 2.37 7.42
N PRO A 75 1.87 3.37 7.00
CA PRO A 75 0.96 3.18 5.87
C PRO A 75 1.65 2.72 4.59
N ASP A 76 2.78 3.33 4.23
CA ASP A 76 3.54 2.95 3.05
C ASP A 76 4.06 1.53 3.16
N GLY A 77 4.54 1.13 4.32
CA GLY A 77 5.02 -0.23 4.57
C GLY A 77 3.90 -1.27 4.48
N ILE A 78 2.76 -0.98 5.07
CA ILE A 78 1.58 -1.86 5.02
C ILE A 78 1.15 -2.07 3.56
N PHE A 79 1.06 -0.98 2.80
CA PHE A 79 0.66 -1.03 1.39
C PHE A 79 1.66 -1.83 0.57
N LYS A 80 2.94 -1.55 0.74
CA LYS A 80 4.00 -2.24 0.02
C LYS A 80 4.00 -3.74 0.33
N ARG A 81 3.74 -4.08 1.59
CA ARG A 81 3.65 -5.49 2.00
C ARG A 81 2.47 -6.20 1.33
N ALA A 82 1.35 -5.50 1.14
CA ALA A 82 0.20 -6.05 0.42
C ALA A 82 0.56 -6.36 -1.03
N ILE A 83 1.29 -5.47 -1.69
CA ILE A 83 1.75 -5.69 -3.07
C ILE A 83 2.70 -6.89 -3.12
N ARG A 84 3.64 -6.96 -2.18
CA ARG A 84 4.59 -8.08 -2.10
C ARG A 84 3.86 -9.42 -1.99
N GLY A 85 2.78 -9.47 -1.19
CA GLY A 85 1.99 -10.69 -1.02
C GLY A 85 1.27 -11.15 -2.28
N MET A 86 1.11 -10.26 -3.26
CA MET A 86 0.47 -10.56 -4.53
C MET A 86 1.45 -10.84 -5.66
N LEU A 87 2.76 -10.78 -5.36
CA LEU A 87 3.82 -11.08 -6.30
C LEU A 87 4.50 -12.41 -5.92
N PRO A 88 5.00 -13.18 -6.91
CA PRO A 88 5.79 -14.38 -6.60
C PRO A 88 7.20 -13.98 -6.18
N TYR A 89 7.32 -13.35 -5.01
CA TYR A 89 8.57 -12.72 -4.57
C TYR A 89 9.70 -13.72 -4.27
N LYS A 90 9.38 -15.01 -4.16
CA LYS A 90 10.38 -16.06 -4.00
C LYS A 90 11.06 -16.39 -5.33
N GLU A 91 10.44 -16.01 -6.44
CA GLU A 91 10.99 -16.17 -7.77
C GLU A 91 11.69 -14.89 -8.20
N GLN A 92 12.66 -15.00 -9.09
CA GLN A 92 13.41 -13.85 -9.56
C GLN A 92 12.51 -12.80 -10.22
N GLN A 93 11.57 -13.24 -11.05
CA GLN A 93 10.63 -12.32 -11.72
C GLN A 93 9.82 -11.51 -10.73
N GLY A 94 9.34 -12.15 -9.66
CA GLY A 94 8.57 -11.47 -8.63
C GLY A 94 9.40 -10.47 -7.85
N ARG A 95 10.65 -10.80 -7.53
CA ARG A 95 11.55 -9.87 -6.85
C ARG A 95 11.87 -8.65 -7.72
N GLU A 96 12.12 -8.86 -9.00
CA GLU A 96 12.36 -7.76 -9.94
C GLU A 96 11.14 -6.87 -10.08
N ALA A 97 9.95 -7.46 -10.17
CA ALA A 97 8.70 -6.71 -10.22
C ALA A 97 8.53 -5.86 -8.95
N PHE A 98 8.81 -6.43 -7.79
CA PHE A 98 8.70 -5.72 -6.52
C PHE A 98 9.66 -4.52 -6.46
N GLU A 99 10.84 -4.65 -7.00
CA GLU A 99 11.82 -3.55 -7.07
C GLU A 99 11.33 -2.39 -7.95
N ASN A 100 10.43 -2.66 -8.88
CA ASN A 100 9.86 -1.64 -9.76
C ASN A 100 8.71 -0.85 -9.12
N VAL A 101 8.34 -1.18 -7.89
CA VAL A 101 7.25 -0.52 -7.19
C VAL A 101 7.77 0.32 -6.04
N ARG A 102 7.33 1.56 -5.97
CA ARG A 102 7.59 2.46 -4.84
C ARG A 102 6.26 2.90 -4.26
N VAL A 103 6.19 2.99 -2.95
CA VAL A 103 4.98 3.44 -2.25
C VAL A 103 5.36 4.61 -1.35
N TYR A 104 4.62 5.70 -1.46
CA TYR A 104 4.89 6.93 -0.73
C TYR A 104 3.70 7.35 0.11
N VAL A 105 3.98 7.92 1.27
CA VAL A 105 3.01 8.72 2.01
C VAL A 105 3.01 10.12 1.38
N GLY A 106 1.84 10.71 1.22
CA GLY A 106 1.72 11.94 0.45
C GLY A 106 2.07 11.72 -1.01
N ASN A 107 2.31 12.79 -1.73
CA ASN A 107 2.70 12.73 -3.14
C ASN A 107 3.95 13.57 -3.38
N PRO A 108 5.13 12.96 -3.52
CA PRO A 108 6.36 13.70 -3.76
C PRO A 108 6.56 14.13 -5.21
N TYR A 109 5.67 13.71 -6.12
CA TYR A 109 5.75 14.06 -7.53
C TYR A 109 4.94 15.31 -7.83
N ASP A 110 5.25 15.98 -8.95
CA ASP A 110 4.48 17.13 -9.42
C ASP A 110 3.16 16.70 -10.06
N ASP A 111 3.06 15.46 -10.51
CA ASP A 111 1.87 14.89 -11.13
C ASP A 111 0.95 14.33 -10.05
N GLU A 112 -0.34 14.56 -10.18
CA GLU A 112 -1.34 14.06 -9.23
C GLU A 112 -1.50 12.55 -9.27
N GLY A 113 -1.13 11.93 -10.38
CA GLY A 113 -1.32 10.49 -10.59
C GLY A 113 -2.72 10.16 -11.07
N GLU A 114 -2.91 8.89 -11.39
CA GLU A 114 -4.21 8.39 -11.84
C GLU A 114 -4.86 7.50 -10.80
N VAL A 115 -6.19 7.56 -10.74
CA VAL A 115 -6.98 6.62 -9.93
C VAL A 115 -7.30 5.42 -10.81
N LEU A 116 -6.89 4.23 -10.38
CA LEU A 116 -7.11 3.02 -11.16
C LEU A 116 -8.60 2.64 -11.17
N GLU A 117 -9.02 2.01 -12.26
CA GLU A 117 -10.40 1.56 -12.42
C GLU A 117 -10.79 0.58 -11.31
N ASP A 118 -12.04 0.69 -10.85
CA ASP A 118 -12.64 -0.23 -9.88
C ASP A 118 -11.97 -0.26 -8.51
N THR A 119 -11.20 0.77 -8.17
CA THR A 119 -10.50 0.83 -6.88
C THR A 119 -11.13 1.80 -5.89
N SER A 120 -11.88 2.80 -6.38
CA SER A 120 -12.39 3.87 -5.54
C SER A 120 -13.53 3.42 -4.61
N LEU A 121 -13.56 3.99 -3.40
CA LEU A 121 -14.66 3.81 -2.45
C LEU A 121 -15.99 4.35 -2.99
N ASP A 122 -15.96 5.32 -3.89
CA ASP A 122 -17.16 5.93 -4.43
C ASP A 122 -18.11 4.92 -5.09
N ARG A 123 -17.60 3.78 -5.47
CA ARG A 123 -18.38 2.71 -6.09
C ARG A 123 -19.16 1.88 -5.10
N LEU A 124 -18.83 2.00 -3.82
CA LEU A 124 -19.39 1.16 -2.78
C LEU A 124 -20.26 2.01 -1.85
N SER A 125 -21.45 1.54 -1.54
CA SER A 125 -22.35 2.20 -0.59
C SER A 125 -22.45 1.38 0.68
N ASN A 126 -22.59 2.09 1.83
CA ASN A 126 -22.81 1.46 3.14
C ASN A 126 -21.71 0.50 3.57
N ILE A 127 -20.47 0.75 3.13
CA ILE A 127 -19.35 -0.10 3.50
C ILE A 127 -18.56 0.58 4.61
N ARG A 128 -18.19 -0.21 5.61
CA ARG A 128 -17.28 0.22 6.67
C ARG A 128 -15.85 0.05 6.19
N PHE A 129 -14.99 0.98 6.56
CA PHE A 129 -13.59 0.97 6.14
C PHE A 129 -12.72 1.67 7.17
N VAL A 130 -11.42 1.42 7.09
CA VAL A 130 -10.40 2.08 7.91
C VAL A 130 -9.35 2.64 6.97
N GLU A 131 -8.97 3.91 7.15
CA GLU A 131 -7.85 4.48 6.41
C GLU A 131 -6.54 3.92 6.96
N LEU A 132 -5.53 3.79 6.10
CA LEU A 132 -4.23 3.25 6.53
C LEU A 132 -3.55 4.12 7.59
N ASP A 133 -3.76 5.44 7.56
CA ASP A 133 -3.21 6.32 8.59
C ASP A 133 -3.83 6.02 9.97
N GLU A 134 -5.13 5.76 10.02
CA GLU A 134 -5.80 5.37 11.24
C GLU A 134 -5.32 4.02 11.77
N LEU A 135 -5.19 3.05 10.86
CA LEU A 135 -4.67 1.73 11.21
C LEU A 135 -3.23 1.84 11.73
N ALA A 136 -2.40 2.59 11.03
CA ALA A 136 -1.01 2.78 11.43
C ALA A 136 -0.90 3.39 12.83
N ALA A 137 -1.71 4.40 13.12
CA ALA A 137 -1.75 5.02 14.44
C ALA A 137 -2.17 4.00 15.51
N SER A 138 -3.16 3.16 15.20
CA SER A 138 -3.61 2.10 16.11
C SER A 138 -2.52 1.06 16.39
N LEU A 139 -1.60 0.88 15.45
CA LEU A 139 -0.46 -0.04 15.60
C LEU A 139 0.75 0.60 16.27
N GLY A 140 0.64 1.87 16.64
CA GLY A 140 1.70 2.59 17.34
C GLY A 140 2.71 3.31 16.45
N ALA A 141 2.39 3.51 15.18
CA ALA A 141 3.27 4.27 14.29
C ALA A 141 3.25 5.75 14.67
N LYS A 142 4.40 6.40 14.58
CA LYS A 142 4.48 7.85 14.74
C LYS A 142 4.04 8.50 13.44
N VAL A 143 3.17 9.51 13.54
CA VAL A 143 2.71 10.24 12.36
C VAL A 143 3.83 11.14 11.86
N THR A 144 4.34 10.81 10.69
CA THR A 144 5.37 11.60 9.99
C THR A 144 4.92 12.01 8.59
N TRP A 145 3.70 11.66 8.26
CA TRP A 145 3.12 11.92 6.96
C TRP A 145 2.06 13.01 6.98
#